data_fbc243930f773dad97ab7af9791c9b9a
#
_entry.id   fbc243930f773dad97ab7af9791c9b9a
#
_cell.length_a   1.000
_cell.length_b   1.000
_cell.length_c   1.000
_cell.angle_alpha   90.00
_cell.angle_beta   90.00
_cell.angle_gamma   90.00
#
_symmetry.space_group_name_H-M   'P 1'
#
loop_
_entity.id
_entity.type
_entity.pdbx_description
1 polymer ?
#
loop_
_entity_poly.entity_id
_entity_poly.type
_entity_poly.pdbx_seq_one_letter_code
_entity_poly.pdbx_strand_id
1 'polypeptide(L)'
;MTENMGKQIRAGRQRSFLTQEKLAETLGVTPQAVSKWERGESLPDIALLPELSAALGLTLDELFESSAETHLRRIQQRMENEPRMSLETFRQAESQLRQDALETEYRPRCLTLLAELYNHMAEGFRARAEEAAKEAIDLRPTEKDNLDALTWAMGGALADWNFANHSRLIAYWQDYVEKYPDHSPAYLYLLDNLLADGRLTEAEEALTKLAALRQDFQIPCYRGLIEKARGRRAAAWEIWNAMVANDPENWLVYLCRADCHAREADYPAAIADYRQAAERQPKPRYTDPWDSIAQLARLSHDREHEAEAYEKIIGILQTDWGLGECETVRGYRENLAQCRKAEG
;
A
#
# COMPACT_ATOMS: atom_id res chain seq x y z
N MET A 1 -21.76 17.88 -5.04
CA MET A 1 -22.48 17.09 -6.08
C MET A 1 -23.35 17.97 -6.96
N THR A 2 -24.33 18.73 -6.46
CA THR A 2 -25.20 19.62 -7.24
C THR A 2 -24.45 20.67 -8.05
N GLU A 3 -23.44 21.32 -7.47
CA GLU A 3 -22.67 22.40 -8.10
C GLU A 3 -21.78 21.91 -9.25
N ASN A 4 -21.19 20.70 -9.11
CA ASN A 4 -20.37 20.11 -10.18
C ASN A 4 -21.22 19.65 -11.36
N MET A 5 -22.33 18.95 -11.12
CA MET A 5 -23.24 18.56 -12.20
C MET A 5 -23.75 19.80 -12.97
N GLY A 6 -24.07 20.89 -12.27
CA GLY A 6 -24.49 22.13 -12.91
C GLY A 6 -23.42 22.71 -13.86
N LYS A 7 -22.16 22.68 -13.43
CA LYS A 7 -21.02 23.11 -14.28
C LYS A 7 -20.89 22.22 -15.53
N GLN A 8 -21.04 20.89 -15.37
CA GLN A 8 -20.95 19.94 -16.50
C GLN A 8 -22.12 20.11 -17.48
N ILE A 9 -23.34 20.27 -16.98
CA ILE A 9 -24.50 20.56 -17.83
C ILE A 9 -24.25 21.85 -18.66
N ARG A 10 -23.78 22.90 -18.02
CA ARG A 10 -23.47 24.19 -18.71
C ARG A 10 -22.35 24.02 -19.73
N ALA A 11 -21.26 23.36 -19.38
CA ALA A 11 -20.13 23.14 -20.28
C ALA A 11 -20.50 22.22 -21.46
N GLY A 12 -21.24 21.13 -21.22
CA GLY A 12 -21.75 20.23 -22.25
C GLY A 12 -22.68 20.95 -23.21
N ARG A 13 -23.64 21.74 -22.68
CA ARG A 13 -24.56 22.56 -23.51
C ARG A 13 -23.81 23.56 -24.40
N GLN A 14 -22.82 24.24 -23.83
CA GLN A 14 -22.01 25.20 -24.62
C GLN A 14 -21.18 24.51 -25.70
N ARG A 15 -20.59 23.36 -25.42
CA ARG A 15 -19.87 22.53 -26.40
C ARG A 15 -20.79 22.03 -27.53
N SER A 16 -22.02 21.70 -27.19
CA SER A 16 -23.05 21.29 -28.17
C SER A 16 -23.74 22.47 -28.87
N PHE A 17 -23.31 23.73 -28.63
CA PHE A 17 -23.89 24.91 -29.20
C PHE A 17 -25.40 25.11 -28.95
N LEU A 18 -25.91 24.58 -27.80
CA LEU A 18 -27.32 24.68 -27.42
C LEU A 18 -27.55 25.93 -26.54
N THR A 19 -28.71 26.57 -26.68
CA THR A 19 -29.21 27.52 -25.67
C THR A 19 -29.94 26.77 -24.53
N GLN A 20 -30.18 27.46 -23.41
CA GLN A 20 -30.95 26.84 -22.29
C GLN A 20 -32.37 26.47 -22.75
N GLU A 21 -32.98 27.31 -23.58
CA GLU A 21 -34.30 27.09 -24.17
C GLU A 21 -34.30 25.84 -25.07
N LYS A 22 -33.26 25.67 -25.92
CA LYS A 22 -33.17 24.56 -26.86
C LYS A 22 -32.92 23.23 -26.12
N LEU A 23 -32.07 23.25 -25.09
CA LEU A 23 -31.87 22.07 -24.22
C LEU A 23 -33.17 21.71 -23.48
N ALA A 24 -33.88 22.72 -22.96
CA ALA A 24 -35.14 22.51 -22.26
C ALA A 24 -36.21 21.90 -23.19
N GLU A 25 -36.34 22.41 -24.43
CA GLU A 25 -37.22 21.87 -25.46
C GLU A 25 -36.89 20.40 -25.77
N THR A 26 -35.60 20.05 -25.91
CA THR A 26 -35.14 18.68 -26.19
C THR A 26 -35.51 17.72 -25.07
N LEU A 27 -35.44 18.16 -23.81
CA LEU A 27 -35.70 17.35 -22.62
C LEU A 27 -37.16 17.41 -22.13
N GLY A 28 -38.04 18.19 -22.79
CA GLY A 28 -39.42 18.36 -22.35
C GLY A 28 -39.57 19.07 -21.00
N VAL A 29 -38.65 19.96 -20.65
CA VAL A 29 -38.63 20.71 -19.36
C VAL A 29 -38.71 22.23 -19.61
N THR A 30 -38.78 23.00 -18.53
CA THR A 30 -38.76 24.45 -18.65
C THR A 30 -37.33 25.02 -18.71
N PRO A 31 -37.08 26.13 -19.41
CA PRO A 31 -35.78 26.82 -19.40
C PRO A 31 -35.30 27.20 -17.98
N GLN A 32 -36.24 27.51 -17.10
CA GLN A 32 -35.96 27.78 -15.70
C GLN A 32 -35.39 26.56 -14.94
N ALA A 33 -35.86 25.34 -15.28
CA ALA A 33 -35.31 24.11 -14.72
C ALA A 33 -33.85 23.92 -15.12
N VAL A 34 -33.54 24.04 -16.43
CA VAL A 34 -32.16 24.00 -16.94
C VAL A 34 -31.28 25.06 -16.26
N SER A 35 -31.79 26.31 -16.13
CA SER A 35 -31.05 27.38 -15.46
C SER A 35 -30.76 27.04 -13.97
N LYS A 36 -31.70 26.43 -13.23
CA LYS A 36 -31.49 25.99 -11.85
C LYS A 36 -30.46 24.86 -11.76
N TRP A 37 -30.48 23.90 -12.70
CA TRP A 37 -29.49 22.84 -12.76
C TRP A 37 -28.07 23.41 -12.98
N GLU A 38 -27.91 24.33 -13.94
CA GLU A 38 -26.61 24.97 -14.24
C GLU A 38 -26.05 25.81 -13.10
N ARG A 39 -26.93 26.36 -12.22
CA ARG A 39 -26.50 27.04 -10.99
C ARG A 39 -26.31 26.14 -9.79
N GLY A 40 -26.62 24.85 -9.93
CA GLY A 40 -26.53 23.88 -8.83
C GLY A 40 -27.64 24.04 -7.76
N GLU A 41 -28.71 24.78 -8.08
CA GLU A 41 -29.86 24.99 -7.17
C GLU A 41 -30.79 23.78 -7.08
N SER A 42 -30.81 22.94 -8.14
CA SER A 42 -31.53 21.67 -8.16
C SER A 42 -30.83 20.68 -9.09
N LEU A 43 -31.14 19.39 -8.92
CA LEU A 43 -30.68 18.33 -9.83
C LEU A 43 -31.76 18.02 -10.85
N PRO A 44 -31.38 17.53 -12.08
CA PRO A 44 -32.29 16.88 -12.98
C PRO A 44 -32.93 15.64 -12.33
N ASP A 45 -34.15 15.31 -12.75
CA ASP A 45 -34.75 14.02 -12.42
C ASP A 45 -33.89 12.89 -12.98
N ILE A 46 -33.76 11.80 -12.22
CA ILE A 46 -32.94 10.64 -12.59
C ILE A 46 -33.42 10.02 -13.92
N ALA A 47 -34.71 10.10 -14.21
CA ALA A 47 -35.31 9.62 -15.45
C ALA A 47 -34.87 10.45 -16.69
N LEU A 48 -34.46 11.69 -16.50
CA LEU A 48 -33.98 12.57 -17.59
C LEU A 48 -32.49 12.43 -17.88
N LEU A 49 -31.74 11.76 -17.01
CA LEU A 49 -30.27 11.68 -17.14
C LEU A 49 -29.80 11.01 -18.45
N PRO A 50 -30.43 9.94 -18.95
CA PRO A 50 -30.04 9.35 -20.25
C PRO A 50 -30.23 10.31 -21.42
N GLU A 51 -31.35 11.03 -21.47
CA GLU A 51 -31.66 11.99 -22.53
C GLU A 51 -30.76 13.25 -22.41
N LEU A 52 -30.50 13.72 -21.21
CA LEU A 52 -29.58 14.79 -20.93
C LEU A 52 -28.15 14.44 -21.38
N SER A 53 -27.69 13.23 -21.04
CA SER A 53 -26.40 12.69 -21.48
C SER A 53 -26.28 12.69 -23.00
N ALA A 54 -27.29 12.16 -23.69
CA ALA A 54 -27.33 12.12 -25.15
C ALA A 54 -27.36 13.52 -25.78
N ALA A 55 -28.16 14.45 -25.23
CA ALA A 55 -28.28 15.82 -25.74
C ALA A 55 -26.99 16.63 -25.58
N LEU A 56 -26.21 16.36 -24.55
CA LEU A 56 -24.94 17.03 -24.24
C LEU A 56 -23.72 16.33 -24.84
N GLY A 57 -23.87 15.12 -25.39
CA GLY A 57 -22.76 14.31 -25.87
C GLY A 57 -21.81 13.88 -24.73
N LEU A 58 -22.34 13.72 -23.53
CA LEU A 58 -21.61 13.30 -22.33
C LEU A 58 -22.05 11.93 -21.88
N THR A 59 -21.17 11.14 -21.30
CA THR A 59 -21.55 9.94 -20.56
C THR A 59 -22.23 10.33 -19.23
N LEU A 60 -22.98 9.40 -18.63
CA LEU A 60 -23.54 9.62 -17.29
C LEU A 60 -22.45 9.90 -16.27
N ASP A 61 -21.30 9.20 -16.37
CA ASP A 61 -20.16 9.40 -15.50
C ASP A 61 -19.59 10.82 -15.63
N GLU A 62 -19.47 11.36 -16.85
CA GLU A 62 -19.05 12.74 -17.08
C GLU A 62 -20.07 13.76 -16.57
N LEU A 63 -21.35 13.46 -16.61
CA LEU A 63 -22.41 14.30 -16.07
C LEU A 63 -22.36 14.40 -14.54
N PHE A 64 -22.04 13.27 -13.91
CA PHE A 64 -21.85 13.18 -12.46
C PHE A 64 -20.46 13.59 -12.01
N GLU A 65 -19.60 14.07 -12.96
CA GLU A 65 -18.18 14.27 -12.72
C GLU A 65 -17.83 14.29 -11.23
N SER A 66 -17.42 13.14 -10.79
CA SER A 66 -16.85 13.02 -9.47
C SER A 66 -15.56 13.86 -9.47
N SER A 67 -15.38 14.72 -8.48
CA SER A 67 -14.13 15.45 -8.29
C SER A 67 -12.94 14.50 -8.42
N ALA A 68 -11.77 14.99 -8.82
CA ALA A 68 -10.55 14.22 -8.83
C ALA A 68 -10.37 13.39 -7.54
N GLU A 69 -10.78 13.93 -6.39
CA GLU A 69 -10.84 13.24 -5.10
C GLU A 69 -11.69 11.94 -5.14
N THR A 70 -12.82 11.96 -5.85
CA THR A 70 -13.67 10.76 -5.98
C THR A 70 -13.04 9.73 -6.91
N HIS A 71 -12.38 10.18 -8.00
CA HIS A 71 -11.63 9.27 -8.88
C HIS A 71 -10.50 8.58 -8.13
N LEU A 72 -9.69 9.34 -7.39
CA LEU A 72 -8.60 8.82 -6.58
C LEU A 72 -9.10 7.75 -5.61
N ARG A 73 -10.16 8.04 -4.85
CA ARG A 73 -10.74 7.09 -3.91
C ARG A 73 -11.30 5.84 -4.58
N ARG A 74 -11.97 5.97 -5.74
CA ARG A 74 -12.49 4.81 -6.50
C ARG A 74 -11.38 3.91 -7.00
N ILE A 75 -10.29 4.49 -7.51
CA ILE A 75 -9.14 3.73 -8.00
C ILE A 75 -8.45 3.02 -6.84
N GLN A 76 -8.27 3.69 -5.71
CA GLN A 76 -7.71 3.09 -4.50
C GLN A 76 -8.57 1.91 -4.01
N GLN A 77 -9.89 2.10 -3.84
CA GLN A 77 -10.80 1.03 -3.46
C GLN A 77 -10.80 -0.14 -4.47
N ARG A 78 -10.62 0.15 -5.75
CA ARG A 78 -10.55 -0.90 -6.77
C ARG A 78 -9.29 -1.74 -6.62
N MET A 79 -8.12 -1.14 -6.37
CA MET A 79 -6.89 -1.89 -6.07
C MET A 79 -7.02 -2.75 -4.82
N GLU A 80 -7.69 -2.23 -3.77
CA GLU A 80 -7.97 -2.98 -2.55
C GLU A 80 -8.89 -4.20 -2.76
N ASN A 81 -9.84 -4.08 -3.70
CA ASN A 81 -10.86 -5.11 -3.94
C ASN A 81 -10.56 -6.03 -5.13
N GLU A 82 -9.60 -5.70 -5.98
CA GLU A 82 -9.24 -6.49 -7.17
C GLU A 82 -7.74 -6.85 -7.14
N PRO A 83 -7.31 -7.87 -6.38
CA PRO A 83 -5.90 -8.27 -6.29
C PRO A 83 -5.29 -8.63 -7.65
N ARG A 84 -6.13 -9.04 -8.60
CA ARG A 84 -5.76 -9.37 -10.00
C ARG A 84 -6.51 -8.48 -10.97
N MET A 85 -6.18 -7.21 -10.97
CA MET A 85 -6.81 -6.23 -11.88
C MET A 85 -6.62 -6.60 -13.35
N SER A 86 -7.68 -6.41 -14.16
CA SER A 86 -7.59 -6.59 -15.60
C SER A 86 -6.77 -5.48 -16.27
N LEU A 87 -6.16 -5.78 -17.45
CA LEU A 87 -5.45 -4.77 -18.23
C LEU A 87 -6.36 -3.62 -18.71
N GLU A 88 -7.62 -3.89 -18.92
CA GLU A 88 -8.59 -2.87 -19.33
C GLU A 88 -8.87 -1.91 -18.17
N THR A 89 -9.16 -2.46 -16.98
CA THR A 89 -9.36 -1.69 -15.75
C THR A 89 -8.13 -0.83 -15.41
N PHE A 90 -6.94 -1.42 -15.53
CA PHE A 90 -5.69 -0.71 -15.34
C PHE A 90 -5.54 0.49 -16.27
N ARG A 91 -5.77 0.29 -17.60
CA ARG A 91 -5.65 1.38 -18.58
C ARG A 91 -6.65 2.51 -18.33
N GLN A 92 -7.87 2.19 -17.92
CA GLN A 92 -8.87 3.18 -17.56
C GLN A 92 -8.43 4.00 -16.34
N ALA A 93 -7.96 3.32 -15.27
CA ALA A 93 -7.45 3.97 -14.06
C ALA A 93 -6.21 4.84 -14.36
N GLU A 94 -5.26 4.31 -15.14
CA GLU A 94 -4.06 5.05 -15.55
C GLU A 94 -4.41 6.32 -16.33
N SER A 95 -5.31 6.21 -17.33
CA SER A 95 -5.74 7.35 -18.14
C SER A 95 -6.41 8.42 -17.29
N GLN A 96 -7.28 8.02 -16.35
CA GLN A 96 -7.96 8.95 -15.46
C GLN A 96 -6.97 9.66 -14.53
N LEU A 97 -6.04 8.94 -13.90
CA LEU A 97 -5.03 9.54 -13.03
C LEU A 97 -4.11 10.52 -13.77
N ARG A 98 -3.76 10.21 -15.03
CA ARG A 98 -2.96 11.11 -15.84
C ARG A 98 -3.71 12.38 -16.21
N GLN A 99 -5.02 12.27 -16.44
CA GLN A 99 -5.88 13.42 -16.71
C GLN A 99 -6.03 14.30 -15.47
N ASP A 100 -6.35 13.71 -14.32
CA ASP A 100 -6.51 14.42 -13.05
C ASP A 100 -5.19 15.08 -12.60
N ALA A 101 -4.02 14.49 -12.95
CA ALA A 101 -2.70 15.05 -12.69
C ALA A 101 -2.39 16.35 -13.47
N LEU A 102 -3.22 16.74 -14.44
CA LEU A 102 -3.09 18.04 -15.12
C LEU A 102 -3.49 19.18 -14.19
N GLU A 103 -4.34 18.95 -13.21
CA GLU A 103 -4.67 19.89 -12.17
C GLU A 103 -3.54 19.90 -11.10
N THR A 104 -2.91 21.06 -10.92
CA THR A 104 -1.72 21.22 -10.07
C THR A 104 -1.97 20.76 -8.62
N GLU A 105 -3.17 21.00 -8.10
CA GLU A 105 -3.57 20.62 -6.73
C GLU A 105 -3.55 19.10 -6.51
N TYR A 106 -4.05 18.31 -7.47
CA TYR A 106 -4.16 16.85 -7.35
C TYR A 106 -2.93 16.10 -7.85
N ARG A 107 -2.05 16.79 -8.60
CA ARG A 107 -0.89 16.17 -9.23
C ARG A 107 -0.04 15.27 -8.31
N PRO A 108 0.35 15.70 -7.09
CA PRO A 108 1.15 14.85 -6.21
C PRO A 108 0.45 13.53 -5.86
N ARG A 109 -0.82 13.60 -5.48
CA ARG A 109 -1.62 12.42 -5.12
C ARG A 109 -1.85 11.48 -6.31
N CYS A 110 -2.11 12.04 -7.49
CA CYS A 110 -2.25 11.27 -8.73
C CYS A 110 -0.97 10.51 -9.06
N LEU A 111 0.21 11.14 -8.91
CA LEU A 111 1.49 10.50 -9.16
C LEU A 111 1.79 9.39 -8.15
N THR A 112 1.47 9.60 -6.87
CA THR A 112 1.58 8.56 -5.84
C THR A 112 0.70 7.37 -6.19
N LEU A 113 -0.57 7.60 -6.49
CA LEU A 113 -1.52 6.54 -6.83
C LEU A 113 -1.18 5.84 -8.15
N LEU A 114 -0.58 6.54 -9.12
CA LEU A 114 -0.02 5.93 -10.33
C LEU A 114 1.12 4.97 -9.99
N ALA A 115 2.02 5.33 -9.09
CA ALA A 115 3.10 4.44 -8.64
C ALA A 115 2.54 3.20 -7.93
N GLU A 116 1.54 3.38 -7.06
CA GLU A 116 0.83 2.28 -6.39
C GLU A 116 0.12 1.38 -7.40
N LEU A 117 -0.57 1.94 -8.39
CA LEU A 117 -1.25 1.20 -9.45
C LEU A 117 -0.28 0.35 -10.28
N TYR A 118 0.90 0.90 -10.63
CA TYR A 118 1.94 0.13 -11.33
C TYR A 118 2.51 -1.00 -10.47
N ASN A 119 2.73 -0.76 -9.18
CA ASN A 119 3.19 -1.80 -8.25
C ASN A 119 2.14 -2.91 -8.09
N HIS A 120 0.86 -2.55 -7.95
CA HIS A 120 -0.25 -3.50 -7.90
C HIS A 120 -0.30 -4.42 -9.14
N MET A 121 -0.14 -3.84 -10.33
CA MET A 121 -0.05 -4.63 -11.57
C MET A 121 1.19 -5.51 -11.62
N ALA A 122 2.34 -5.02 -11.14
CA ALA A 122 3.56 -5.81 -11.09
C ALA A 122 3.42 -7.03 -10.18
N GLU A 123 2.75 -6.90 -9.03
CA GLU A 123 2.43 -8.02 -8.13
C GLU A 123 1.51 -9.04 -8.80
N GLY A 124 0.45 -8.58 -9.47
CA GLY A 124 -0.44 -9.46 -10.25
C GLY A 124 0.31 -10.24 -11.35
N PHE A 125 1.29 -9.62 -12.02
CA PHE A 125 2.14 -10.30 -12.99
C PHE A 125 3.13 -11.27 -12.35
N ARG A 126 3.69 -10.94 -11.17
CA ARG A 126 4.55 -11.86 -10.41
C ARG A 126 3.79 -13.11 -9.99
N ALA A 127 2.55 -12.99 -9.51
CA ALA A 127 1.72 -14.14 -9.17
C ALA A 127 1.47 -15.06 -10.37
N ARG A 128 1.22 -14.50 -11.55
CA ARG A 128 1.08 -15.30 -12.79
C ARG A 128 2.39 -15.95 -13.23
N ALA A 129 3.51 -15.25 -13.06
CA ALA A 129 4.83 -15.78 -13.35
C ALA A 129 5.17 -16.94 -12.40
N GLU A 130 4.81 -16.85 -11.13
CA GLU A 130 4.94 -17.93 -10.15
C GLU A 130 4.15 -19.17 -10.55
N GLU A 131 2.87 -19.02 -10.92
CA GLU A 131 2.02 -20.11 -11.38
C GLU A 131 2.61 -20.82 -12.60
N ALA A 132 3.01 -20.04 -13.63
CA ALA A 132 3.62 -20.59 -14.84
C ALA A 132 4.98 -21.27 -14.57
N ALA A 133 5.80 -20.69 -13.71
CA ALA A 133 7.12 -21.25 -13.36
C ALA A 133 6.98 -22.58 -12.58
N LYS A 134 6.01 -22.69 -11.66
CA LYS A 134 5.71 -23.94 -10.96
C LYS A 134 5.26 -25.04 -11.93
N GLU A 135 4.35 -24.73 -12.86
CA GLU A 135 3.92 -25.68 -13.89
C GLU A 135 5.10 -26.12 -14.78
N ALA A 136 5.99 -25.19 -15.17
CA ALA A 136 7.18 -25.51 -15.93
C ALA A 136 8.17 -26.39 -15.17
N ILE A 137 8.34 -26.19 -13.86
CA ILE A 137 9.16 -27.02 -12.98
C ILE A 137 8.57 -28.44 -12.86
N ASP A 138 7.24 -28.58 -12.73
CA ASP A 138 6.60 -29.89 -12.68
C ASP A 138 6.82 -30.69 -13.98
N LEU A 139 6.90 -30.02 -15.13
CA LEU A 139 7.21 -30.66 -16.42
C LEU A 139 8.71 -30.93 -16.62
N ARG A 140 9.57 -30.04 -16.13
CA ARG A 140 11.04 -30.10 -16.29
C ARG A 140 11.76 -29.61 -15.03
N PRO A 141 11.86 -30.43 -13.98
CA PRO A 141 12.32 -30.02 -12.66
C PRO A 141 13.82 -29.65 -12.59
N THR A 142 14.62 -30.08 -13.55
CA THR A 142 16.08 -29.83 -13.58
C THR A 142 16.47 -28.67 -14.50
N GLU A 143 15.51 -28.04 -15.16
CA GLU A 143 15.77 -26.92 -16.07
C GLU A 143 16.07 -25.65 -15.27
N LYS A 144 17.30 -25.13 -15.45
CA LYS A 144 17.76 -23.95 -14.69
C LYS A 144 16.87 -22.73 -14.89
N ASP A 145 16.44 -22.48 -16.12
CA ASP A 145 15.63 -21.30 -16.44
C ASP A 145 14.28 -21.32 -15.72
N ASN A 146 13.68 -22.51 -15.49
CA ASN A 146 12.45 -22.65 -14.73
C ASN A 146 12.65 -22.29 -13.24
N LEU A 147 13.79 -22.73 -12.66
CA LEU A 147 14.13 -22.43 -11.26
C LEU A 147 14.43 -20.94 -11.07
N ASP A 148 15.15 -20.34 -12.01
CA ASP A 148 15.43 -18.89 -12.01
C ASP A 148 14.13 -18.10 -12.14
N ALA A 149 13.22 -18.50 -13.04
CA ALA A 149 11.92 -17.84 -13.23
C ALA A 149 11.07 -17.84 -11.94
N LEU A 150 11.03 -18.98 -11.24
CA LEU A 150 10.32 -19.07 -9.96
C LEU A 150 10.97 -18.18 -8.89
N THR A 151 12.29 -18.21 -8.81
CA THR A 151 13.07 -17.40 -7.86
C THR A 151 12.78 -15.90 -8.05
N TRP A 152 12.77 -15.44 -9.31
CA TRP A 152 12.42 -14.05 -9.64
C TRP A 152 10.96 -13.72 -9.29
N ALA A 153 10.03 -14.59 -9.64
CA ALA A 153 8.59 -14.37 -9.39
C ALA A 153 8.28 -14.22 -7.90
N MET A 154 8.93 -15.02 -7.05
CA MET A 154 8.74 -15.02 -5.60
C MET A 154 9.62 -14.01 -4.84
N GLY A 155 10.44 -13.22 -5.55
CA GLY A 155 11.36 -12.27 -4.91
C GLY A 155 12.48 -12.95 -4.11
N GLY A 156 12.89 -14.16 -4.52
CA GLY A 156 13.94 -14.92 -3.87
C GLY A 156 15.33 -14.31 -4.09
N ALA A 157 16.27 -14.67 -3.21
CA ALA A 157 17.64 -14.21 -3.30
C ALA A 157 18.42 -14.94 -4.39
N LEU A 158 19.17 -14.18 -5.18
CA LEU A 158 20.19 -14.69 -6.09
C LEU A 158 21.57 -14.33 -5.55
N ALA A 159 22.54 -15.25 -5.68
CA ALA A 159 23.90 -15.02 -5.20
C ALA A 159 24.69 -14.05 -6.07
N ASP A 160 24.24 -13.77 -7.30
CA ASP A 160 24.91 -12.86 -8.23
C ASP A 160 24.69 -11.41 -7.77
N TRP A 161 25.78 -10.75 -7.35
CA TRP A 161 25.78 -9.38 -6.87
C TRP A 161 25.22 -8.38 -7.91
N ASN A 162 25.41 -8.60 -9.19
CA ASN A 162 24.88 -7.71 -10.24
C ASN A 162 23.34 -7.62 -10.21
N PHE A 163 22.66 -8.67 -9.74
CA PHE A 163 21.21 -8.73 -9.65
C PHE A 163 20.66 -8.46 -8.24
N ALA A 164 21.47 -8.70 -7.20
CA ALA A 164 21.06 -8.67 -5.81
C ALA A 164 21.52 -7.42 -5.03
N ASN A 165 21.96 -6.35 -5.73
CA ASN A 165 22.39 -5.12 -5.07
C ASN A 165 21.35 -4.01 -5.16
N HIS A 166 21.43 -3.05 -4.23
CA HIS A 166 20.55 -1.89 -4.12
C HIS A 166 21.21 -0.58 -4.59
N SER A 167 22.31 -0.67 -5.37
CA SER A 167 23.16 0.48 -5.72
C SER A 167 22.41 1.66 -6.34
N ARG A 168 21.40 1.41 -7.19
CA ARG A 168 20.60 2.48 -7.81
C ARG A 168 19.75 3.23 -6.80
N LEU A 169 19.16 2.51 -5.85
CA LEU A 169 18.31 3.10 -4.82
C LEU A 169 19.15 3.82 -3.77
N ILE A 170 20.31 3.25 -3.42
CA ILE A 170 21.28 3.92 -2.54
C ILE A 170 21.74 5.25 -3.14
N ALA A 171 22.14 5.27 -4.42
CA ALA A 171 22.54 6.50 -5.10
C ALA A 171 21.42 7.56 -5.09
N TYR A 172 20.20 7.14 -5.38
CA TYR A 172 19.03 8.05 -5.32
C TYR A 172 18.85 8.69 -3.94
N TRP A 173 18.90 7.87 -2.87
CA TRP A 173 18.73 8.39 -1.51
C TRP A 173 19.92 9.19 -1.02
N GLN A 174 21.15 8.88 -1.46
CA GLN A 174 22.34 9.70 -1.19
C GLN A 174 22.18 11.11 -1.78
N ASP A 175 21.84 11.22 -3.07
CA ASP A 175 21.57 12.50 -3.72
C ASP A 175 20.41 13.25 -3.04
N TYR A 176 19.38 12.52 -2.62
CA TYR A 176 18.21 13.11 -1.97
C TYR A 176 18.57 13.72 -0.60
N VAL A 177 19.31 13.02 0.26
CA VAL A 177 19.69 13.54 1.58
C VAL A 177 20.76 14.64 1.49
N GLU A 178 21.55 14.70 0.43
CA GLU A 178 22.42 15.85 0.15
C GLU A 178 21.60 17.10 -0.17
N LYS A 179 20.55 16.95 -0.96
CA LYS A 179 19.66 18.04 -1.36
C LYS A 179 18.74 18.49 -0.22
N TYR A 180 18.31 17.56 0.62
CA TYR A 180 17.37 17.79 1.72
C TYR A 180 17.93 17.21 3.02
N PRO A 181 18.98 17.79 3.61
CA PRO A 181 19.72 17.21 4.74
C PRO A 181 18.88 17.08 6.02
N ASP A 182 17.84 17.90 6.19
CA ASP A 182 16.97 17.90 7.37
C ASP A 182 15.77 16.93 7.23
N HIS A 183 15.62 16.23 6.09
CA HIS A 183 14.53 15.29 5.88
C HIS A 183 14.84 13.92 6.50
N SER A 184 14.64 13.79 7.81
CA SER A 184 15.00 12.59 8.58
C SER A 184 14.42 11.27 8.06
N PRO A 185 13.18 11.16 7.48
CA PRO A 185 12.68 9.91 6.96
C PRO A 185 13.53 9.33 5.81
N ALA A 186 14.14 10.17 4.97
CA ALA A 186 14.95 9.71 3.85
C ALA A 186 16.19 8.91 4.27
N TYR A 187 16.75 9.24 5.44
CA TYR A 187 17.88 8.50 6.00
C TYR A 187 17.51 7.07 6.40
N LEU A 188 16.27 6.80 6.78
CA LEU A 188 15.81 5.45 7.10
C LEU A 188 15.84 4.56 5.86
N TYR A 189 15.30 5.04 4.73
CA TYR A 189 15.36 4.32 3.46
C TYR A 189 16.80 4.12 2.98
N LEU A 190 17.67 5.12 3.19
CA LEU A 190 19.10 4.99 2.87
C LEU A 190 19.76 3.92 3.75
N LEU A 191 19.52 3.92 5.06
CA LEU A 191 20.07 2.97 6.01
C LEU A 191 19.65 1.53 5.70
N ASP A 192 18.37 1.29 5.40
CA ASP A 192 17.86 -0.03 5.06
C ASP A 192 18.61 -0.64 3.87
N ASN A 193 18.81 0.16 2.82
CA ASN A 193 19.49 -0.31 1.60
C ASN A 193 21.01 -0.45 1.79
N LEU A 194 21.65 0.43 2.55
CA LEU A 194 23.07 0.31 2.90
C LEU A 194 23.35 -0.94 3.74
N LEU A 195 22.48 -1.24 4.70
CA LEU A 195 22.57 -2.46 5.51
C LEU A 195 22.35 -3.72 4.69
N ALA A 196 21.36 -3.70 3.78
CA ALA A 196 21.09 -4.83 2.89
C ALA A 196 22.28 -5.16 1.99
N ASP A 197 23.03 -4.15 1.53
CA ASP A 197 24.26 -4.31 0.71
C ASP A 197 25.54 -4.49 1.54
N GLY A 198 25.45 -4.49 2.89
CA GLY A 198 26.62 -4.62 3.76
C GLY A 198 27.57 -3.40 3.75
N ARG A 199 27.10 -2.23 3.32
CA ARG A 199 27.87 -0.97 3.24
C ARG A 199 27.92 -0.28 4.62
N LEU A 200 28.53 -0.95 5.59
CA LEU A 200 28.40 -0.61 7.02
C LEU A 200 29.06 0.75 7.41
N THR A 201 30.12 1.16 6.73
CA THR A 201 30.74 2.47 6.98
C THR A 201 29.82 3.61 6.59
N GLU A 202 29.21 3.52 5.41
CA GLU A 202 28.26 4.51 4.93
C GLU A 202 26.96 4.49 5.75
N ALA A 203 26.51 3.32 6.22
CA ALA A 203 25.38 3.22 7.14
C ALA A 203 25.65 3.92 8.47
N GLU A 204 26.87 3.83 9.02
CA GLU A 204 27.24 4.53 10.26
C GLU A 204 27.29 6.05 10.08
N GLU A 205 27.80 6.53 8.94
CA GLU A 205 27.77 7.94 8.58
C GLU A 205 26.34 8.48 8.45
N ALA A 206 25.47 7.74 7.75
CA ALA A 206 24.06 8.08 7.61
C ALA A 206 23.34 8.09 8.96
N LEU A 207 23.60 7.10 9.82
CA LEU A 207 23.01 7.03 11.15
C LEU A 207 23.50 8.20 12.04
N THR A 208 24.75 8.61 11.91
CA THR A 208 25.29 9.78 12.63
C THR A 208 24.55 11.06 12.24
N LYS A 209 24.31 11.26 10.95
CA LYS A 209 23.53 12.40 10.47
C LYS A 209 22.07 12.33 10.96
N LEU A 210 21.43 11.16 10.87
CA LEU A 210 20.08 10.96 11.38
C LEU A 210 19.99 11.24 12.89
N ALA A 211 20.95 10.79 13.69
CA ALA A 211 20.99 11.00 15.13
C ALA A 211 21.15 12.48 15.54
N ALA A 212 21.68 13.32 14.65
CA ALA A 212 21.70 14.76 14.85
C ALA A 212 20.33 15.42 14.64
N LEU A 213 19.45 14.79 13.84
CA LEU A 213 18.13 15.31 13.52
C LEU A 213 17.03 14.82 14.48
N ARG A 214 17.20 13.59 15.02
CA ARG A 214 16.21 12.96 15.91
C ARG A 214 16.86 12.05 16.93
N GLN A 215 16.18 11.88 18.08
CA GLN A 215 16.65 11.08 19.21
C GLN A 215 15.52 10.14 19.68
N ASP A 216 15.11 9.21 18.84
CA ASP A 216 14.06 8.23 19.15
C ASP A 216 14.56 6.79 19.04
N PHE A 217 13.65 5.82 19.19
CA PHE A 217 13.95 4.40 19.20
C PHE A 217 14.62 3.90 17.90
N GLN A 218 14.48 4.60 16.78
CA GLN A 218 15.08 4.19 15.51
C GLN A 218 16.61 4.28 15.56
N ILE A 219 17.16 5.22 16.31
CA ILE A 219 18.62 5.36 16.45
C ILE A 219 19.25 4.12 17.09
N PRO A 220 18.85 3.66 18.30
CA PRO A 220 19.36 2.40 18.84
C PRO A 220 18.98 1.18 18.00
N CYS A 221 17.84 1.17 17.34
CA CYS A 221 17.45 0.07 16.44
C CYS A 221 18.49 -0.12 15.33
N TYR A 222 18.79 0.92 14.56
CA TYR A 222 19.78 0.85 13.46
C TYR A 222 21.21 0.66 13.97
N ARG A 223 21.56 1.24 15.12
CA ARG A 223 22.88 0.99 15.74
C ARG A 223 23.08 -0.49 16.04
N GLY A 224 22.08 -1.14 16.62
CA GLY A 224 22.12 -2.60 16.85
C GLY A 224 22.23 -3.40 15.56
N LEU A 225 21.52 -3.01 14.48
CA LEU A 225 21.64 -3.66 13.18
C LEU A 225 23.06 -3.54 12.59
N ILE A 226 23.69 -2.39 12.71
CA ILE A 226 25.08 -2.18 12.28
C ILE A 226 26.04 -3.06 13.11
N GLU A 227 25.87 -3.11 14.44
CA GLU A 227 26.70 -3.95 15.31
C GLU A 227 26.55 -5.43 14.97
N LYS A 228 25.31 -5.89 14.76
CA LYS A 228 25.03 -7.26 14.30
C LYS A 228 25.72 -7.56 12.97
N ALA A 229 25.58 -6.68 11.99
CA ALA A 229 26.19 -6.84 10.66
C ALA A 229 27.73 -6.86 10.71
N ARG A 230 28.34 -6.22 11.74
CA ARG A 230 29.77 -6.30 12.05
C ARG A 230 30.18 -7.59 12.81
N GLY A 231 29.23 -8.49 13.05
CA GLY A 231 29.47 -9.73 13.82
C GLY A 231 29.46 -9.55 15.34
N ARG A 232 29.18 -8.36 15.88
CA ARG A 232 29.14 -8.06 17.31
C ARG A 232 27.75 -8.29 17.89
N ARG A 233 27.27 -9.54 17.76
CA ARG A 233 25.89 -9.93 18.12
C ARG A 233 25.52 -9.57 19.58
N ALA A 234 26.42 -9.80 20.53
CA ALA A 234 26.17 -9.51 21.95
C ALA A 234 25.93 -8.01 22.17
N ALA A 235 26.76 -7.13 21.58
CA ALA A 235 26.58 -5.69 21.66
C ALA A 235 25.26 -5.23 21.02
N ALA A 236 24.86 -5.83 19.92
CA ALA A 236 23.58 -5.55 19.29
C ALA A 236 22.40 -5.85 20.23
N TRP A 237 22.41 -6.99 20.88
CA TRP A 237 21.37 -7.38 21.85
C TRP A 237 21.37 -6.49 23.11
N GLU A 238 22.52 -6.07 23.61
CA GLU A 238 22.60 -5.09 24.69
C GLU A 238 21.90 -3.78 24.31
N ILE A 239 22.14 -3.28 23.09
CA ILE A 239 21.51 -2.05 22.58
C ILE A 239 19.99 -2.22 22.46
N TRP A 240 19.50 -3.31 21.85
CA TRP A 240 18.06 -3.53 21.68
C TRP A 240 17.32 -3.77 22.99
N ASN A 241 17.94 -4.48 23.94
CA ASN A 241 17.37 -4.66 25.27
C ASN A 241 17.33 -3.33 26.06
N ALA A 242 18.37 -2.53 25.97
CA ALA A 242 18.37 -1.19 26.56
C ALA A 242 17.33 -0.26 25.92
N MET A 243 17.12 -0.35 24.59
CA MET A 243 16.08 0.39 23.88
C MET A 243 14.68 0.10 24.47
N VAL A 244 14.34 -1.16 24.67
CA VAL A 244 13.06 -1.56 25.29
C VAL A 244 12.97 -1.14 26.75
N ALA A 245 14.06 -1.28 27.52
CA ALA A 245 14.08 -0.89 28.93
C ALA A 245 13.92 0.61 29.15
N ASN A 246 14.42 1.44 28.21
CA ASN A 246 14.36 2.89 28.31
C ASN A 246 12.98 3.47 27.90
N ASP A 247 12.20 2.77 27.10
CA ASP A 247 10.88 3.25 26.63
C ASP A 247 9.85 2.09 26.60
N PRO A 248 9.53 1.48 27.77
CA PRO A 248 8.73 0.26 27.85
C PRO A 248 7.25 0.43 27.49
N GLU A 249 6.75 1.65 27.40
CA GLU A 249 5.37 1.94 26.98
C GLU A 249 5.25 2.14 25.47
N ASN A 250 6.34 2.31 24.76
CA ASN A 250 6.36 2.51 23.32
C ASN A 250 6.29 1.16 22.59
N TRP A 251 5.18 0.88 21.96
CA TRP A 251 4.97 -0.37 21.23
C TRP A 251 5.98 -0.62 20.09
N LEU A 252 6.53 0.46 19.50
CA LEU A 252 7.48 0.37 18.38
C LEU A 252 8.82 -0.23 18.81
N VAL A 253 9.25 -0.07 20.06
CA VAL A 253 10.50 -0.68 20.53
C VAL A 253 10.40 -2.21 20.62
N TYR A 254 9.23 -2.71 20.99
CA TYR A 254 8.95 -4.16 20.97
C TYR A 254 8.85 -4.69 19.54
N LEU A 255 8.16 -3.97 18.65
CA LEU A 255 8.08 -4.33 17.23
C LEU A 255 9.48 -4.45 16.62
N CYS A 256 10.33 -3.46 16.84
CA CYS A 256 11.71 -3.44 16.35
C CYS A 256 12.54 -4.62 16.90
N ARG A 257 12.43 -4.93 18.20
CA ARG A 257 13.17 -6.06 18.79
C ARG A 257 12.62 -7.41 18.34
N ALA A 258 11.30 -7.51 18.14
CA ALA A 258 10.66 -8.69 17.57
C ALA A 258 11.18 -9.02 16.17
N ASP A 259 11.33 -8.00 15.30
CA ASP A 259 11.94 -8.16 13.98
C ASP A 259 13.38 -8.70 14.07
N CYS A 260 14.14 -8.24 15.08
CA CYS A 260 15.49 -8.74 15.30
C CYS A 260 15.50 -10.20 15.72
N HIS A 261 14.60 -10.63 16.62
CA HIS A 261 14.42 -12.03 16.99
C HIS A 261 13.98 -12.89 15.79
N ALA A 262 13.00 -12.43 15.01
CA ALA A 262 12.50 -13.14 13.83
C ALA A 262 13.59 -13.40 12.79
N ARG A 263 14.45 -12.39 12.52
CA ARG A 263 15.61 -12.53 11.62
C ARG A 263 16.70 -13.46 12.11
N GLU A 264 16.70 -13.83 13.40
CA GLU A 264 17.58 -14.84 13.99
C GLU A 264 16.89 -16.19 14.16
N ALA A 265 15.69 -16.36 13.63
CA ALA A 265 14.83 -17.53 13.76
C ALA A 265 14.46 -17.87 15.21
N ASP A 266 14.58 -16.90 16.14
CA ASP A 266 14.07 -17.03 17.52
C ASP A 266 12.59 -16.65 17.54
N TYR A 267 11.76 -17.50 16.92
CA TYR A 267 10.33 -17.24 16.73
C TYR A 267 9.55 -17.11 18.05
N PRO A 268 9.83 -17.89 19.10
CA PRO A 268 9.13 -17.73 20.37
C PRO A 268 9.37 -16.34 21.01
N ALA A 269 10.60 -15.84 21.00
CA ALA A 269 10.92 -14.52 21.51
C ALA A 269 10.33 -13.41 20.63
N ALA A 270 10.35 -13.58 19.30
CA ALA A 270 9.72 -12.66 18.37
C ALA A 270 8.21 -12.54 18.61
N ILE A 271 7.49 -13.68 18.73
CA ILE A 271 6.05 -13.72 19.00
C ILE A 271 5.75 -13.03 20.34
N ALA A 272 6.55 -13.25 21.37
CA ALA A 272 6.37 -12.60 22.66
C ALA A 272 6.47 -11.09 22.56
N ASP A 273 7.46 -10.56 21.85
CA ASP A 273 7.63 -9.11 21.64
C ASP A 273 6.57 -8.53 20.71
N TYR A 274 6.16 -9.20 19.64
CA TYR A 274 5.04 -8.74 18.80
C TYR A 274 3.72 -8.65 19.60
N ARG A 275 3.46 -9.57 20.54
CA ARG A 275 2.31 -9.47 21.45
C ARG A 275 2.39 -8.22 22.33
N GLN A 276 3.57 -7.95 22.91
CA GLN A 276 3.81 -6.75 23.69
C GLN A 276 3.59 -5.49 22.86
N ALA A 277 4.01 -5.48 21.59
CA ALA A 277 3.74 -4.40 20.67
C ALA A 277 2.23 -4.23 20.41
N ALA A 278 1.51 -5.33 20.11
CA ALA A 278 0.08 -5.29 19.82
C ALA A 278 -0.77 -4.81 21.01
N GLU A 279 -0.39 -5.17 22.25
CA GLU A 279 -1.09 -4.78 23.47
C GLU A 279 -0.94 -3.29 23.79
N ARG A 280 0.19 -2.68 23.42
CA ARG A 280 0.51 -1.27 23.72
C ARG A 280 0.11 -0.30 22.63
N GLN A 281 -0.35 -0.78 21.48
CA GLN A 281 -0.78 0.11 20.40
C GLN A 281 -1.96 0.99 20.83
N PRO A 282 -1.90 2.31 20.55
CA PRO A 282 -3.07 3.18 20.66
C PRO A 282 -4.11 2.83 19.58
N LYS A 283 -5.36 3.16 19.83
CA LYS A 283 -6.43 3.04 18.81
C LYS A 283 -6.40 4.22 17.83
N PRO A 284 -6.67 4.00 16.54
CA PRO A 284 -6.92 2.70 15.90
C PRO A 284 -5.64 1.88 15.77
N ARG A 285 -5.69 0.59 16.15
CA ARG A 285 -4.54 -0.31 16.09
C ARG A 285 -4.27 -0.76 14.66
N TYR A 286 -2.99 -1.01 14.37
CA TYR A 286 -2.54 -1.63 13.11
C TYR A 286 -2.46 -3.14 13.28
N THR A 287 -2.61 -3.87 12.18
CA THR A 287 -2.57 -5.34 12.18
C THR A 287 -1.15 -5.91 12.15
N ASP A 288 -0.14 -5.09 11.81
CA ASP A 288 1.24 -5.51 11.55
C ASP A 288 1.83 -6.50 12.58
N PRO A 289 1.70 -6.30 13.91
CA PRO A 289 2.24 -7.27 14.87
C PRO A 289 1.57 -8.64 14.77
N TRP A 290 0.26 -8.67 14.50
CA TRP A 290 -0.49 -9.92 14.37
C TRP A 290 -0.24 -10.59 13.01
N ASP A 291 -0.05 -9.83 11.94
CA ASP A 291 0.37 -10.36 10.64
C ASP A 291 1.75 -11.03 10.75
N SER A 292 2.67 -10.40 11.48
CA SER A 292 3.99 -10.97 11.77
C SER A 292 3.89 -12.26 12.60
N ILE A 293 3.04 -12.28 13.62
CA ILE A 293 2.78 -13.50 14.41
C ILE A 293 2.22 -14.61 13.53
N ALA A 294 1.22 -14.32 12.68
CA ALA A 294 0.64 -15.31 11.78
C ALA A 294 1.68 -15.90 10.82
N GLN A 295 2.57 -15.05 10.28
CA GLN A 295 3.65 -15.51 9.41
C GLN A 295 4.65 -16.41 10.14
N LEU A 296 5.11 -16.02 11.33
CA LEU A 296 6.05 -16.82 12.12
C LEU A 296 5.43 -18.14 12.59
N ALA A 297 4.18 -18.10 13.02
CA ALA A 297 3.43 -19.29 13.43
C ALA A 297 3.28 -20.28 12.27
N ARG A 298 3.02 -19.78 11.06
CA ARG A 298 2.98 -20.61 9.85
C ARG A 298 4.34 -21.25 9.56
N LEU A 299 5.45 -20.49 9.66
CA LEU A 299 6.81 -20.98 9.45
C LEU A 299 7.21 -22.04 10.48
N SER A 300 6.74 -21.93 11.71
CA SER A 300 6.99 -22.89 12.81
C SER A 300 5.95 -24.00 12.90
N HIS A 301 4.96 -24.05 12.00
CA HIS A 301 3.83 -24.99 12.02
C HIS A 301 2.98 -24.91 13.30
N ASP A 302 2.94 -23.74 13.95
CA ASP A 302 2.16 -23.45 15.15
C ASP A 302 0.77 -22.96 14.78
N ARG A 303 -0.16 -23.88 14.59
CA ARG A 303 -1.52 -23.60 14.14
C ARG A 303 -2.33 -22.78 15.15
N GLU A 304 -2.07 -22.96 16.44
CA GLU A 304 -2.81 -22.25 17.50
C GLU A 304 -2.51 -20.73 17.43
N HIS A 305 -1.24 -20.35 17.41
CA HIS A 305 -0.84 -18.96 17.28
C HIS A 305 -1.22 -18.36 15.93
N GLU A 306 -1.18 -19.15 14.84
CA GLU A 306 -1.62 -18.69 13.51
C GLU A 306 -3.12 -18.36 13.51
N ALA A 307 -3.95 -19.25 14.07
CA ALA A 307 -5.40 -19.04 14.16
C ALA A 307 -5.75 -17.85 15.07
N GLU A 308 -5.12 -17.74 16.24
CA GLU A 308 -5.30 -16.60 17.14
C GLU A 308 -4.95 -15.27 16.44
N ALA A 309 -3.84 -15.22 15.71
CA ALA A 309 -3.43 -14.01 15.00
C ALA A 309 -4.50 -13.55 14.00
N TYR A 310 -5.05 -14.46 13.18
CA TYR A 310 -6.13 -14.11 12.26
C TYR A 310 -7.39 -13.63 12.96
N GLU A 311 -7.77 -14.21 14.10
CA GLU A 311 -8.91 -13.73 14.90
C GLU A 311 -8.69 -12.29 15.39
N LYS A 312 -7.47 -11.98 15.86
CA LYS A 312 -7.12 -10.62 16.30
C LYS A 312 -7.11 -9.62 15.16
N ILE A 313 -6.57 -9.98 13.99
CA ILE A 313 -6.57 -9.14 12.80
C ILE A 313 -8.01 -8.80 12.40
N ILE A 314 -8.88 -9.81 12.24
CA ILE A 314 -10.29 -9.61 11.91
C ILE A 314 -10.97 -8.67 12.93
N GLY A 315 -10.73 -8.90 14.22
CA GLY A 315 -11.26 -8.06 15.28
C GLY A 315 -10.80 -6.60 15.17
N ILE A 316 -9.53 -6.34 14.91
CA ILE A 316 -8.97 -4.99 14.73
C ILE A 316 -9.60 -4.32 13.50
N LEU A 317 -9.63 -4.99 12.36
CA LEU A 317 -10.20 -4.45 11.13
C LEU A 317 -11.68 -4.05 11.32
N GLN A 318 -12.44 -4.86 12.02
CA GLN A 318 -13.86 -4.58 12.27
C GLN A 318 -14.08 -3.51 13.35
N THR A 319 -13.36 -3.56 14.47
CA THR A 319 -13.64 -2.69 15.64
C THR A 319 -12.92 -1.35 15.59
N ASP A 320 -11.68 -1.32 15.10
CA ASP A 320 -10.85 -0.12 15.09
C ASP A 320 -10.94 0.64 13.75
N TRP A 321 -11.11 -0.11 12.64
CA TRP A 321 -11.19 0.46 11.29
C TRP A 321 -12.58 0.45 10.68
N GLY A 322 -13.56 -0.17 11.34
CA GLY A 322 -14.97 -0.20 10.90
C GLY A 322 -15.20 -0.96 9.60
N LEU A 323 -14.28 -1.85 9.21
CA LEU A 323 -14.41 -2.65 8.00
C LEU A 323 -15.47 -3.74 8.22
N GLY A 324 -16.50 -3.75 7.38
CA GLY A 324 -17.49 -4.83 7.32
C GLY A 324 -16.95 -6.07 6.61
N GLU A 325 -17.87 -6.85 6.01
CA GLU A 325 -17.52 -8.00 5.17
C GLU A 325 -16.96 -7.55 3.81
N CYS A 326 -15.69 -7.15 3.81
CA CYS A 326 -14.92 -6.84 2.60
C CYS A 326 -14.01 -8.02 2.21
N GLU A 327 -13.38 -7.94 1.05
CA GLU A 327 -12.48 -8.98 0.55
C GLU A 327 -11.32 -9.25 1.50
N THR A 328 -10.71 -8.22 2.08
CA THR A 328 -9.63 -8.33 3.06
C THR A 328 -10.05 -9.15 4.29
N VAL A 329 -11.20 -8.80 4.89
CA VAL A 329 -11.73 -9.54 6.05
C VAL A 329 -12.07 -10.97 5.69
N ARG A 330 -12.61 -11.20 4.48
CA ARG A 330 -12.93 -12.54 3.97
C ARG A 330 -11.67 -13.37 3.79
N GLY A 331 -10.60 -12.82 3.23
CA GLY A 331 -9.32 -13.50 3.07
C GLY A 331 -8.75 -13.99 4.40
N TYR A 332 -8.77 -13.16 5.45
CA TYR A 332 -8.34 -13.59 6.79
C TYR A 332 -9.26 -14.67 7.38
N ARG A 333 -10.56 -14.64 7.13
CA ARG A 333 -11.49 -15.71 7.58
C ARG A 333 -11.24 -17.03 6.86
N GLU A 334 -10.91 -16.99 5.58
CA GLU A 334 -10.54 -18.18 4.81
C GLU A 334 -9.25 -18.81 5.36
N ASN A 335 -8.23 -17.99 5.64
CA ASN A 335 -7.00 -18.44 6.27
C ASN A 335 -7.26 -19.06 7.65
N LEU A 336 -8.06 -18.42 8.49
CA LEU A 336 -8.48 -18.95 9.78
C LEU A 336 -9.21 -20.30 9.66
N ALA A 337 -10.12 -20.41 8.68
CA ALA A 337 -10.84 -21.65 8.43
C ALA A 337 -9.91 -22.79 7.96
N GLN A 338 -8.87 -22.47 7.20
CA GLN A 338 -7.85 -23.45 6.78
C GLN A 338 -7.02 -23.94 7.97
N CYS A 339 -6.60 -23.04 8.88
CA CYS A 339 -5.88 -23.42 10.10
C CYS A 339 -6.70 -24.43 10.93
N ARG A 340 -7.99 -24.18 11.12
CA ARG A 340 -8.89 -25.02 11.92
C ARG A 340 -9.26 -26.35 11.27
N LYS A 341 -9.29 -26.44 9.94
CA LYS A 341 -9.57 -27.70 9.23
C LYS A 341 -8.41 -28.70 9.29
N ALA A 342 -7.20 -28.24 9.48
CA ALA A 342 -6.03 -29.11 9.55
C ALA A 342 -5.85 -29.80 10.91
N GLU A 343 -6.71 -29.50 11.91
CA GLU A 343 -6.76 -30.12 13.22
C GLU A 343 -7.71 -31.33 13.30
N GLY A 344 -8.51 -31.59 12.30
CA GLY A 344 -9.47 -32.71 12.21
C GLY A 344 -9.08 -33.74 11.16
#